data_aad819fe69f3fcf0395f9d2ec0c2ac86
#
_entry.id   aad819fe69f3fcf0395f9d2ec0c2ac86
#
_cell.length_a   1.000
_cell.length_b   1.000
_cell.length_c   1.000
_cell.angle_alpha   90.00
_cell.angle_beta   90.00
_cell.angle_gamma   90.00
#
_symmetry.space_group_name_H-M   'P 1'
#
loop_
_entity.id
_entity.type
_entity.pdbx_description
1 polymer ?
#
loop_
_entity_poly.entity_id
_entity_poly.type
_entity_poly.pdbx_seq_one_letter_code
_entity_poly.pdbx_strand_id
1 'polypeptide(L)'
;MNKIVGFDIGENSVKMAYFVGRELKRTAKLELPDAMVSGGRILSMDAMADFLHDAAKGSGIPLTNAALVVPASEVYTRIITLPAMTEQQLFYNLPYEFRDFLTEEKSKYFFDYAVRRIVNDETGHPKEMELFACAILKTTVEGYRAMLHRAGFRLRVL
;
A
#
# COMPACT_ATOMS: atom_id res chain seq x y z
N MET A 1 -17.73 -2.77 -15.02
CA MET A 1 -16.41 -3.42 -14.91
C MET A 1 -15.49 -2.55 -14.08
N ASN A 2 -14.77 -3.15 -13.14
CA ASN A 2 -13.87 -2.41 -12.25
C ASN A 2 -12.62 -1.97 -13.05
N LYS A 3 -12.36 -0.65 -13.12
CA LYS A 3 -11.20 -0.06 -13.78
C LYS A 3 -10.23 0.41 -12.71
N ILE A 4 -8.94 0.05 -12.81
CA ILE A 4 -7.93 0.41 -11.85
C ILE A 4 -6.57 0.60 -12.54
N VAL A 5 -5.79 1.57 -12.05
CA VAL A 5 -4.40 1.80 -12.43
C VAL A 5 -3.51 1.47 -11.24
N GLY A 6 -2.61 0.52 -11.39
CA GLY A 6 -1.55 0.24 -10.43
C GLY A 6 -0.36 1.17 -10.67
N PHE A 7 0.18 1.74 -9.59
CA PHE A 7 1.37 2.59 -9.58
C PHE A 7 2.49 1.93 -8.78
N ASP A 8 3.70 1.93 -9.34
CA ASP A 8 4.95 1.63 -8.67
C ASP A 8 5.88 2.84 -8.89
N ILE A 9 6.08 3.63 -7.84
CA ILE A 9 6.91 4.84 -7.84
C ILE A 9 8.26 4.47 -7.25
N GLY A 10 9.27 4.32 -8.10
CA GLY A 10 10.65 4.06 -7.71
C GLY A 10 11.50 5.34 -7.66
N GLU A 11 12.80 5.19 -7.40
CA GLU A 11 13.75 6.31 -7.33
C GLU A 11 13.85 7.09 -8.65
N ASN A 12 13.90 6.37 -9.77
CA ASN A 12 14.21 6.96 -11.08
C ASN A 12 13.07 6.81 -12.08
N SER A 13 12.00 6.11 -11.76
CA SER A 13 10.91 5.87 -12.70
C SER A 13 9.60 5.55 -12.01
N VAL A 14 8.51 5.94 -12.66
CA VAL A 14 7.15 5.49 -12.34
C VAL A 14 6.71 4.45 -13.35
N LYS A 15 6.16 3.36 -12.86
CA LYS A 15 5.50 2.34 -13.66
C LYS A 15 4.00 2.40 -13.41
N MET A 16 3.23 2.32 -14.48
CA MET A 16 1.78 2.31 -14.45
C MET A 16 1.24 1.10 -15.20
N ALA A 17 0.21 0.46 -14.64
CA ALA A 17 -0.48 -0.67 -15.25
C ALA A 17 -1.99 -0.47 -15.14
N TYR A 18 -2.67 -0.32 -16.29
CA TYR A 18 -4.11 -0.14 -16.36
C TYR A 18 -4.82 -1.45 -16.60
N PHE A 19 -5.78 -1.79 -15.73
CA PHE A 19 -6.60 -2.98 -15.79
C PHE A 19 -8.08 -2.65 -15.95
N VAL A 20 -8.78 -3.53 -16.68
CA VAL A 20 -10.24 -3.58 -16.75
C VAL A 20 -10.68 -4.99 -16.33
N GLY A 21 -11.26 -5.08 -15.14
CA GLY A 21 -11.47 -6.38 -14.50
C GLY A 21 -10.13 -7.05 -14.18
N ARG A 22 -9.86 -8.21 -14.78
CA ARG A 22 -8.59 -8.96 -14.63
C ARG A 22 -7.65 -8.80 -15.83
N GLU A 23 -8.04 -8.04 -16.83
CA GLU A 23 -7.29 -7.90 -18.08
C GLU A 23 -6.41 -6.66 -18.06
N LEU A 24 -5.10 -6.85 -18.27
CA LEU A 24 -4.13 -5.77 -18.46
C LEU A 24 -4.37 -5.12 -19.84
N LYS A 25 -4.72 -3.85 -19.85
CA LYS A 25 -5.02 -3.10 -21.07
C LYS A 25 -3.86 -2.24 -21.56
N ARG A 26 -3.09 -1.66 -20.62
CA ARG A 26 -1.99 -0.76 -20.95
C ARG A 26 -0.96 -0.71 -19.84
N THR A 27 0.30 -0.55 -20.21
CA THR A 27 1.40 -0.25 -19.30
C THR A 27 2.15 0.97 -19.78
N ALA A 28 2.78 1.68 -18.84
CA ALA A 28 3.73 2.74 -19.14
C ALA A 28 4.84 2.73 -18.08
N LYS A 29 6.06 3.06 -18.51
CA LYS A 29 7.19 3.36 -17.66
C LYS A 29 7.77 4.70 -18.10
N LEU A 30 7.84 5.65 -17.17
CA LEU A 30 8.38 6.99 -17.41
C LEU A 30 9.51 7.25 -16.43
N GLU A 31 10.57 7.86 -16.91
CA GLU A 31 11.65 8.35 -16.06
C GLU A 31 11.17 9.55 -15.26
N LEU A 32 11.52 9.57 -13.98
CA LEU A 32 11.26 10.71 -13.11
C LEU A 32 12.34 11.79 -13.33
N PRO A 33 11.94 13.06 -13.33
CA PRO A 33 12.90 14.16 -13.19
C PRO A 33 13.76 13.99 -11.93
N ASP A 34 14.98 14.50 -11.98
CA ASP A 34 15.90 14.48 -10.85
C ASP A 34 15.24 15.10 -9.59
N ALA A 35 15.59 14.54 -8.44
CA ALA A 35 15.14 15.01 -7.15
C ALA A 35 13.62 14.99 -6.91
N MET A 36 12.85 14.12 -7.58
CA MET A 36 11.44 13.88 -7.23
C MET A 36 11.27 12.83 -6.13
N VAL A 37 12.17 11.85 -6.07
CA VAL A 37 12.20 10.79 -5.06
C VAL A 37 13.61 10.67 -4.51
N SER A 38 13.77 10.47 -3.20
CA SER A 38 15.05 10.23 -2.55
C SER A 38 14.88 9.30 -1.36
N GLY A 39 15.65 8.20 -1.33
CA GLY A 39 15.57 7.18 -0.28
C GLY A 39 14.18 6.54 -0.18
N GLY A 40 13.50 6.36 -1.32
CA GLY A 40 12.14 5.85 -1.41
C GLY A 40 11.05 6.85 -1.01
N ARG A 41 11.39 8.10 -0.69
CA ARG A 41 10.43 9.14 -0.30
C ARG A 41 10.19 10.14 -1.42
N ILE A 42 8.94 10.46 -1.68
CA ILE A 42 8.54 11.54 -2.60
C ILE A 42 8.86 12.87 -1.92
N LEU A 43 9.68 13.70 -2.56
CA LEU A 43 10.14 14.98 -1.99
C LEU A 43 9.07 16.09 -2.11
N SER A 44 8.21 16.02 -3.13
CA SER A 44 7.08 16.94 -3.32
C SER A 44 5.87 16.17 -3.85
N MET A 45 4.87 16.00 -2.99
CA MET A 45 3.61 15.32 -3.35
C MET A 45 2.87 16.09 -4.46
N ASP A 46 2.93 17.41 -4.48
CA ASP A 46 2.29 18.24 -5.51
C ASP A 46 2.95 18.08 -6.87
N ALA A 47 4.29 18.15 -6.93
CA ALA A 47 5.04 17.94 -8.16
C ALA A 47 4.83 16.51 -8.70
N MET A 48 4.82 15.52 -7.82
CA MET A 48 4.53 14.13 -8.20
C MET A 48 3.11 13.99 -8.74
N ALA A 49 2.12 14.64 -8.14
CA ALA A 49 0.74 14.61 -8.62
C ALA A 49 0.62 15.17 -10.04
N ASP A 50 1.24 16.32 -10.30
CA ASP A 50 1.24 16.96 -11.61
C ASP A 50 1.94 16.06 -12.65
N PHE A 51 3.10 15.47 -12.29
CA PHE A 51 3.82 14.49 -13.13
C PHE A 51 2.95 13.27 -13.46
N LEU A 52 2.30 12.65 -12.46
CA LEU A 52 1.46 11.46 -12.67
C LEU A 52 0.26 11.76 -13.58
N HIS A 53 -0.35 12.94 -13.44
CA HIS A 53 -1.42 13.39 -14.30
C HIS A 53 -0.99 13.46 -15.76
N ASP A 54 0.12 14.15 -16.04
CA ASP A 54 0.65 14.32 -17.39
C ASP A 54 1.14 13.00 -17.99
N ALA A 55 1.82 12.19 -17.17
CA ALA A 55 2.28 10.85 -17.54
C ALA A 55 1.12 9.93 -17.96
N ALA A 56 0.03 9.95 -17.22
CA ALA A 56 -1.15 9.15 -17.54
C ALA A 56 -1.80 9.60 -18.85
N LYS A 57 -1.97 10.93 -19.02
CA LYS A 57 -2.50 11.51 -20.27
C LYS A 57 -1.62 11.17 -21.46
N GLY A 58 -0.32 11.41 -21.36
CA GLY A 58 0.64 11.13 -22.45
C GLY A 58 0.71 9.65 -22.82
N SER A 59 0.47 8.76 -21.86
CA SER A 59 0.43 7.31 -22.08
C SER A 59 -0.95 6.78 -22.48
N GLY A 60 -1.98 7.64 -22.55
CA GLY A 60 -3.37 7.24 -22.82
C GLY A 60 -3.96 6.32 -21.74
N ILE A 61 -3.52 6.45 -20.51
CA ILE A 61 -4.06 5.76 -19.34
C ILE A 61 -5.18 6.62 -18.74
N PRO A 62 -6.41 6.08 -18.56
CA PRO A 62 -7.51 6.87 -18.06
C PRO A 62 -7.39 7.19 -16.57
N LEU A 63 -7.80 8.39 -16.18
CA LEU A 63 -7.88 8.82 -14.79
C LEU A 63 -9.08 8.11 -14.12
N THR A 64 -8.80 7.18 -13.21
CA THR A 64 -9.81 6.31 -12.60
C THR A 64 -9.39 5.88 -11.18
N ASN A 65 -9.86 4.72 -10.69
CA ASN A 65 -9.38 4.17 -9.43
C ASN A 65 -7.89 3.82 -9.51
N ALA A 66 -7.19 3.94 -8.41
CA ALA A 66 -5.78 3.66 -8.28
C ALA A 66 -5.46 2.64 -7.19
N ALA A 67 -4.42 1.85 -7.44
CA ALA A 67 -3.67 1.10 -6.44
C ALA A 67 -2.22 1.61 -6.45
N LEU A 68 -1.60 1.75 -5.28
CA LEU A 68 -0.24 2.24 -5.15
C LEU A 68 0.58 1.28 -4.30
N VAL A 69 1.78 0.94 -4.75
CA VAL A 69 2.77 0.21 -3.95
C VAL A 69 3.50 1.22 -3.06
N VAL A 70 3.47 0.98 -1.75
CA VAL A 70 4.16 1.83 -0.77
C VAL A 70 5.60 1.37 -0.60
N PRO A 71 6.58 2.28 -0.54
CA PRO A 71 7.97 1.95 -0.23
C PRO A 71 8.10 1.27 1.14
N ALA A 72 8.97 0.26 1.24
CA ALA A 72 9.22 -0.47 2.49
C ALA A 72 9.72 0.44 3.63
N SER A 73 10.32 1.59 3.31
CA SER A 73 10.78 2.59 4.28
C SER A 73 9.63 3.30 5.03
N GLU A 74 8.39 3.21 4.54
CA GLU A 74 7.23 3.90 5.12
C GLU A 74 6.24 2.94 5.81
N VAL A 75 6.54 1.64 5.80
CA VAL A 75 5.68 0.59 6.36
C VAL A 75 6.46 -0.27 7.34
N TYR A 76 5.96 -0.42 8.55
CA TYR A 76 6.47 -1.43 9.47
C TYR A 76 5.87 -2.78 9.08
N THR A 77 6.72 -3.77 8.83
CA THR A 77 6.28 -5.12 8.47
C THR A 77 6.88 -6.16 9.42
N ARG A 78 6.09 -7.17 9.79
CA ARG A 78 6.51 -8.26 10.67
C ARG A 78 5.88 -9.59 10.28
N ILE A 79 6.61 -10.67 10.53
CA ILE A 79 6.03 -12.00 10.62
C ILE A 79 5.79 -12.26 12.10
N ILE A 80 4.56 -12.56 12.48
CA ILE A 80 4.16 -12.81 13.86
C ILE A 80 3.41 -14.14 13.94
N THR A 81 3.59 -14.84 15.06
CA THR A 81 2.84 -16.07 15.38
C THR A 81 1.97 -15.79 16.59
N LEU A 82 0.67 -16.01 16.45
CA LEU A 82 -0.33 -15.79 17.48
C LEU A 82 -1.17 -17.05 17.68
N PRO A 83 -1.81 -17.23 18.87
CA PRO A 83 -2.87 -18.21 19.01
C PRO A 83 -3.96 -17.97 17.95
N ALA A 84 -4.58 -19.04 17.48
CA ALA A 84 -5.70 -18.91 16.54
C ALA A 84 -6.84 -18.10 17.17
N MET A 85 -7.30 -17.10 16.44
CA MET A 85 -8.34 -16.18 16.91
C MET A 85 -9.21 -15.70 15.75
N THR A 86 -10.38 -15.16 16.09
CA THR A 86 -11.29 -14.56 15.11
C THR A 86 -10.72 -13.24 14.56
N GLU A 87 -11.21 -12.80 13.39
CA GLU A 87 -10.85 -11.49 12.82
C GLU A 87 -11.09 -10.34 13.79
N GLN A 88 -12.19 -10.38 14.54
CA GLN A 88 -12.51 -9.37 15.54
C GLN A 88 -11.47 -9.34 16.68
N GLN A 89 -11.05 -10.49 17.18
CA GLN A 89 -10.01 -10.59 18.21
C GLN A 89 -8.68 -10.09 17.65
N LEU A 90 -8.35 -10.46 16.40
CA LEU A 90 -7.12 -10.03 15.75
C LEU A 90 -7.08 -8.51 15.54
N PHE A 91 -8.20 -7.90 15.15
CA PHE A 91 -8.31 -6.44 15.02
C PHE A 91 -7.90 -5.69 16.29
N TYR A 92 -8.28 -6.23 17.47
CA TYR A 92 -7.90 -5.62 18.75
C TYR A 92 -6.48 -5.97 19.21
N ASN A 93 -5.97 -7.14 18.86
CA ASN A 93 -4.67 -7.61 19.33
C ASN A 93 -3.50 -7.16 18.44
N LEU A 94 -3.71 -7.09 17.12
CA LEU A 94 -2.66 -6.75 16.15
C LEU A 94 -1.88 -5.46 16.47
N PRO A 95 -2.50 -4.34 16.90
CA PRO A 95 -1.77 -3.12 17.26
C PRO A 95 -0.77 -3.30 18.41
N TYR A 96 -0.98 -4.27 19.30
CA TYR A 96 -0.06 -4.51 20.43
C TYR A 96 1.21 -5.24 19.99
N GLU A 97 1.16 -5.99 18.90
CA GLU A 97 2.32 -6.68 18.32
C GLU A 97 3.35 -5.71 17.71
N PHE A 98 2.92 -4.48 17.47
CA PHE A 98 3.77 -3.41 16.95
C PHE A 98 4.26 -2.43 18.01
N ARG A 99 3.81 -2.53 19.26
CA ARG A 99 4.04 -1.56 20.33
C ARG A 99 5.50 -1.10 20.45
N ASP A 100 6.45 -2.03 20.37
CA ASP A 100 7.88 -1.76 20.59
C ASP A 100 8.59 -1.21 19.33
N PHE A 101 7.87 -1.07 18.21
CA PHE A 101 8.39 -0.64 16.91
C PHE A 101 7.82 0.68 16.44
N LEU A 102 6.66 1.07 16.98
CA LEU A 102 6.01 2.32 16.58
C LEU A 102 6.67 3.51 17.29
N THR A 103 6.87 4.58 16.55
CA THR A 103 7.40 5.85 17.05
C THR A 103 6.32 6.79 17.59
N GLU A 104 5.07 6.53 17.21
CA GLU A 104 3.90 7.32 17.58
C GLU A 104 2.85 6.43 18.27
N GLU A 105 1.81 7.04 18.82
CA GLU A 105 0.70 6.29 19.39
C GLU A 105 0.03 5.38 18.35
N LYS A 106 -0.35 4.15 18.76
CA LYS A 106 -1.00 3.16 17.89
C LYS A 106 -2.25 3.68 17.18
N SER A 107 -2.96 4.64 17.77
CA SER A 107 -4.15 5.29 17.20
C SER A 107 -3.86 6.05 15.90
N LYS A 108 -2.58 6.41 15.65
CA LYS A 108 -2.12 7.12 14.46
C LYS A 108 -1.77 6.19 13.29
N TYR A 109 -1.90 4.87 13.47
CA TYR A 109 -1.58 3.88 12.43
C TYR A 109 -2.82 3.17 11.92
N PHE A 110 -2.75 2.75 10.65
CA PHE A 110 -3.53 1.65 10.13
C PHE A 110 -2.73 0.37 10.28
N PHE A 111 -3.43 -0.73 10.54
CA PHE A 111 -2.87 -2.09 10.63
C PHE A 111 -3.59 -2.97 9.65
N ASP A 112 -2.84 -3.87 9.02
CA ASP A 112 -3.38 -4.90 8.14
C ASP A 112 -2.53 -6.17 8.22
N TYR A 113 -3.04 -7.29 7.71
CA TYR A 113 -2.35 -8.56 7.75
C TYR A 113 -2.76 -9.49 6.61
N ALA A 114 -1.89 -10.45 6.34
CA ALA A 114 -2.19 -11.61 5.52
C ALA A 114 -1.85 -12.88 6.29
N VAL A 115 -2.75 -13.87 6.25
CA VAL A 115 -2.49 -15.18 6.86
C VAL A 115 -1.52 -15.94 5.99
N ARG A 116 -0.35 -16.30 6.55
CA ARG A 116 0.67 -17.12 5.88
C ARG A 116 0.42 -18.61 6.10
N ARG A 117 0.09 -18.98 7.34
CA ARG A 117 -0.12 -20.37 7.74
C ARG A 117 -1.04 -20.46 8.95
N ILE A 118 -1.84 -21.52 9.00
CA ILE A 118 -2.61 -21.95 10.18
C ILE A 118 -2.05 -23.31 10.60
N VAL A 119 -1.73 -23.44 11.87
CA VAL A 119 -1.30 -24.71 12.50
C VAL A 119 -2.47 -25.24 13.31
N ASN A 120 -2.86 -26.48 13.04
CA ASN A 120 -3.92 -27.17 13.77
C ASN A 120 -3.34 -28.00 14.91
N ASP A 121 -4.15 -28.25 15.94
CA ASP A 121 -3.87 -29.22 17.00
C ASP A 121 -4.09 -30.67 16.50
N GLU A 122 -3.90 -31.64 17.41
CA GLU A 122 -4.07 -33.07 17.12
C GLU A 122 -5.51 -33.43 16.74
N THR A 123 -6.49 -32.60 17.10
CA THR A 123 -7.92 -32.80 16.81
C THR A 123 -8.34 -32.09 15.50
N GLY A 124 -7.42 -31.37 14.83
CA GLY A 124 -7.68 -30.67 13.59
C GLY A 124 -8.24 -29.25 13.76
N HIS A 125 -8.33 -28.74 15.00
CA HIS A 125 -8.76 -27.36 15.23
C HIS A 125 -7.59 -26.39 15.14
N PRO A 126 -7.83 -25.15 14.61
CA PRO A 126 -6.82 -24.10 14.56
C PRO A 126 -6.26 -23.78 15.95
N LYS A 127 -4.94 -23.96 16.14
CA LYS A 127 -4.23 -23.68 17.38
C LYS A 127 -3.41 -22.39 17.30
N GLU A 128 -2.69 -22.21 16.22
CA GLU A 128 -1.83 -21.05 15.98
C GLU A 128 -2.00 -20.52 14.56
N MET A 129 -1.74 -19.25 14.37
CA MET A 129 -1.68 -18.60 13.07
C MET A 129 -0.39 -17.79 12.90
N GLU A 130 0.24 -17.94 11.75
CA GLU A 130 1.38 -17.14 11.33
C GLU A 130 0.88 -16.07 10.35
N LEU A 131 1.16 -14.82 10.65
CA LEU A 131 0.70 -13.66 9.88
C LEU A 131 1.89 -12.89 9.33
N PHE A 132 1.76 -12.38 8.11
CA PHE A 132 2.52 -11.23 7.64
C PHE A 132 1.69 -10.00 7.98
N ALA A 133 2.15 -9.21 8.91
CA ALA A 133 1.44 -8.05 9.44
C ALA A 133 2.16 -6.76 9.08
N CYS A 134 1.41 -5.69 8.90
CA CYS A 134 1.94 -4.37 8.61
C CYS A 134 1.26 -3.26 9.43
N ALA A 135 2.00 -2.16 9.62
CA ALA A 135 1.49 -0.92 10.18
C ALA A 135 2.03 0.26 9.38
N ILE A 136 1.16 1.23 9.06
CA ILE A 136 1.50 2.44 8.32
C ILE A 136 0.86 3.65 8.98
N LEU A 137 1.55 4.79 9.02
CA LEU A 137 0.99 6.04 9.54
C LEU A 137 -0.23 6.49 8.70
N LYS A 138 -1.28 6.90 9.38
CA LYS A 138 -2.49 7.45 8.73
C LYS A 138 -2.16 8.68 7.89
N THR A 139 -1.25 9.53 8.37
CA THR A 139 -0.78 10.72 7.65
C THR A 139 -0.08 10.36 6.33
N THR A 140 0.69 9.27 6.30
CA THR A 140 1.31 8.76 5.06
C THR A 140 0.24 8.34 4.05
N VAL A 141 -0.76 7.57 4.49
CA VAL A 141 -1.88 7.13 3.64
C VAL A 141 -2.68 8.33 3.11
N GLU A 142 -2.93 9.31 3.97
CA GLU A 142 -3.65 10.54 3.59
C GLU A 142 -2.85 11.38 2.59
N GLY A 143 -1.52 11.46 2.75
CA GLY A 143 -0.63 12.11 1.81
C GLY A 143 -0.71 11.49 0.40
N TYR A 144 -0.61 10.17 0.30
CA TYR A 144 -0.75 9.45 -0.97
C TYR A 144 -2.16 9.58 -1.56
N ARG A 145 -3.19 9.58 -0.72
CA ARG A 145 -4.58 9.78 -1.16
C ARG A 145 -4.76 11.18 -1.76
N ALA A 146 -4.25 12.22 -1.10
CA ALA A 146 -4.33 13.60 -1.57
C ALA A 146 -3.54 13.79 -2.88
N MET A 147 -2.33 13.26 -2.97
CA MET A 147 -1.48 13.28 -4.17
C MET A 147 -2.21 12.66 -5.38
N LEU A 148 -2.70 11.43 -5.22
CA LEU A 148 -3.40 10.74 -6.30
C LEU A 148 -4.73 11.42 -6.67
N HIS A 149 -5.44 11.97 -5.69
CA HIS A 149 -6.66 12.76 -5.95
C HIS A 149 -6.35 14.00 -6.78
N ARG A 150 -5.29 14.74 -6.44
CA ARG A 150 -4.81 15.89 -7.24
C ARG A 150 -4.42 15.47 -8.66
N ALA A 151 -3.78 14.31 -8.81
CA ALA A 151 -3.45 13.74 -10.13
C ALA A 151 -4.67 13.26 -10.93
N GLY A 152 -5.88 13.30 -10.36
CA GLY A 152 -7.14 12.87 -10.99
C GLY A 152 -7.50 11.41 -10.75
N PHE A 153 -6.82 10.72 -9.82
CA PHE A 153 -7.08 9.33 -9.47
C PHE A 153 -7.77 9.20 -8.11
N ARG A 154 -8.47 8.08 -7.92
CA ARG A 154 -9.08 7.75 -6.64
C ARG A 154 -8.36 6.54 -6.04
N LEU A 155 -7.56 6.76 -5.00
CA LEU A 155 -6.88 5.68 -4.29
C LEU A 155 -7.89 4.71 -3.67
N ARG A 156 -7.75 3.41 -3.96
CA ARG A 156 -8.58 2.31 -3.48
C ARG A 156 -7.78 1.25 -2.73
N VAL A 157 -6.54 1.03 -3.13
CA VAL A 157 -5.63 0.03 -2.57
C VAL A 157 -4.26 0.67 -2.37
N LEU A 158 -3.69 0.44 -1.21
CA LEU A 158 -2.35 0.86 -0.85
C LEU A 158 -1.56 -0.35 -0.38
#